data_3c549c471c040e794b79521ccdf4aed9
#
_entry.id   3c549c471c040e794b79521ccdf4aed9
#
_cell.length_a   1.000
_cell.length_b   1.000
_cell.length_c   1.000
_cell.angle_alpha   90.00
_cell.angle_beta   90.00
_cell.angle_gamma   90.00
#
_symmetry.space_group_name_H-M   'P 1'
#
loop_
_entity.id
_entity.type
_entity.pdbx_description
1 polymer ?
#
loop_
_entity_poly.entity_id
_entity_poly.type
_entity_poly.pdbx_seq_one_letter_code
_entity_poly.pdbx_strand_id
1 'polypeptide(L)'
;MQEKDLNGKELAKRIRKQLKSEIAGFKEETNIIPKLGIVYIGEDLSSAAYIKSKMKRCKKVGMETELFHFPATISLKNLRKELKILNEEESIHGIILELPLPPHIPFLDAAASVDPNKDVDGLHPANLGWLFAGNPFFIP
;
A
#
# COMPACT_ATOMS: atom_id res chain seq x y z
N MET A 1 22.22 24.46 -21.78
CA MET A 1 21.67 23.55 -20.73
C MET A 1 21.53 22.17 -21.36
N GLN A 2 22.21 21.15 -20.83
CA GLN A 2 21.99 19.79 -21.30
C GLN A 2 20.60 19.34 -20.89
N GLU A 3 19.80 18.90 -21.86
CA GLU A 3 18.51 18.27 -21.65
C GLU A 3 18.71 17.02 -20.78
N LYS A 4 18.12 17.00 -19.58
CA LYS A 4 18.23 15.89 -18.65
C LYS A 4 17.15 14.88 -19.00
N ASP A 5 17.50 13.77 -19.63
CA ASP A 5 16.56 12.68 -19.93
C ASP A 5 16.05 12.07 -18.62
N LEU A 6 14.73 12.20 -18.38
CA LEU A 6 14.03 11.65 -17.21
C LEU A 6 13.61 10.20 -17.47
N ASN A 7 14.58 9.29 -17.52
CA ASN A 7 14.34 7.87 -17.78
C ASN A 7 13.76 7.14 -16.54
N GLY A 8 12.43 7.20 -16.40
CA GLY A 8 11.73 6.56 -15.28
C GLY A 8 11.89 5.02 -15.21
N LYS A 9 12.13 4.35 -16.36
CA LYS A 9 12.37 2.89 -16.37
C LYS A 9 13.69 2.53 -15.70
N GLU A 10 14.74 3.30 -15.96
CA GLU A 10 16.05 3.09 -15.38
C GLU A 10 16.06 3.39 -13.88
N LEU A 11 15.43 4.50 -13.49
CA LEU A 11 15.23 4.85 -12.09
C LEU A 11 14.47 3.74 -11.33
N ALA A 12 13.36 3.27 -11.87
CA ALA A 12 12.58 2.19 -11.27
C ALA A 12 13.36 0.86 -11.19
N LYS A 13 14.24 0.57 -12.14
CA LYS A 13 15.13 -0.62 -12.10
C LYS A 13 16.14 -0.50 -10.96
N ARG A 14 16.74 0.68 -10.78
CA ARG A 14 17.69 0.96 -9.71
C ARG A 14 17.03 0.84 -8.33
N ILE A 15 15.88 1.48 -8.14
CA ILE A 15 15.11 1.42 -6.88
C ILE A 15 14.74 -0.03 -6.55
N ARG A 16 14.24 -0.83 -7.50
CA ARG A 16 13.92 -2.23 -7.26
C ARG A 16 15.14 -3.07 -6.88
N LYS A 17 16.30 -2.80 -7.48
CA LYS A 17 17.54 -3.52 -7.13
C LYS A 17 17.97 -3.21 -5.69
N GLN A 18 17.91 -1.94 -5.32
CA GLN A 18 18.23 -1.49 -3.96
C GLN A 18 17.27 -2.10 -2.94
N LEU A 19 15.96 -1.97 -3.16
CA LEU A 19 14.91 -2.50 -2.29
C LEU A 19 15.03 -4.02 -2.10
N LYS A 20 15.35 -4.76 -3.17
CA LYS A 20 15.58 -6.21 -3.06
C LYS A 20 16.75 -6.56 -2.14
N SER A 21 17.82 -5.76 -2.17
CA SER A 21 18.97 -5.97 -1.28
C SER A 21 18.63 -5.63 0.17
N GLU A 22 17.90 -4.52 0.39
CA GLU A 22 17.46 -4.09 1.72
C GLU A 22 16.53 -5.11 2.37
N ILE A 23 15.55 -5.63 1.61
CA ILE A 23 14.62 -6.66 2.10
C ILE A 23 15.36 -7.97 2.43
N ALA A 24 16.34 -8.36 1.62
CA ALA A 24 17.14 -9.55 1.89
C ALA A 24 17.92 -9.40 3.20
N GLY A 25 18.60 -8.27 3.43
CA GLY A 25 19.30 -7.98 4.67
C GLY A 25 18.37 -7.93 5.88
N PHE A 26 17.23 -7.24 5.75
CA PHE A 26 16.22 -7.18 6.80
C PHE A 26 15.70 -8.58 7.20
N LYS A 27 15.46 -9.45 6.21
CA LYS A 27 15.05 -10.83 6.45
C LYS A 27 16.15 -11.63 7.17
N GLU A 28 17.41 -11.45 6.81
CA GLU A 28 18.54 -12.13 7.48
C GLU A 28 18.66 -11.70 8.93
N GLU A 29 18.48 -10.41 9.22
CA GLU A 29 18.61 -9.84 10.56
C GLU A 29 17.43 -10.16 11.48
N THR A 30 16.20 -10.15 10.95
CA THR A 30 14.96 -10.21 11.75
C THR A 30 14.19 -11.52 11.61
N ASN A 31 14.49 -12.32 10.59
CA ASN A 31 13.70 -13.47 10.13
C ASN A 31 12.25 -13.11 9.73
N ILE A 32 11.99 -11.84 9.44
CA ILE A 32 10.67 -11.32 9.02
C ILE A 32 10.69 -11.04 7.52
N ILE A 33 9.63 -11.46 6.82
CA ILE A 33 9.38 -11.08 5.42
C ILE A 33 8.31 -9.98 5.43
N PRO A 34 8.62 -8.77 4.94
CA PRO A 34 7.61 -7.71 4.85
C PRO A 34 6.41 -8.16 4.02
N LYS A 35 5.21 -8.00 4.57
CA LYS A 35 3.95 -8.37 3.92
C LYS A 35 3.04 -7.15 3.78
N LEU A 36 2.52 -6.96 2.57
CA LEU A 36 1.62 -5.89 2.19
C LEU A 36 0.19 -6.44 2.06
N GLY A 37 -0.73 -5.92 2.86
CA GLY A 37 -2.17 -6.11 2.70
C GLY A 37 -2.72 -5.17 1.63
N ILE A 38 -3.38 -5.72 0.63
CA ILE A 38 -4.04 -4.95 -0.43
C ILE A 38 -5.54 -5.11 -0.27
N VAL A 39 -6.21 -4.03 0.11
CA VAL A 39 -7.67 -3.99 0.25
C VAL A 39 -8.29 -3.51 -1.05
N TYR A 40 -9.10 -4.36 -1.66
CA TYR A 40 -9.78 -4.08 -2.92
C TYR A 40 -11.29 -4.26 -2.77
N ILE A 41 -12.07 -3.29 -3.26
CA ILE A 41 -13.52 -3.27 -3.12
C ILE A 41 -14.16 -3.14 -4.50
N GLY A 42 -15.01 -4.11 -4.84
CA GLY A 42 -15.67 -4.16 -6.15
C GLY A 42 -14.96 -5.03 -7.16
N GLU A 43 -15.27 -4.84 -8.46
CA GLU A 43 -14.85 -5.73 -9.54
C GLU A 43 -14.29 -4.96 -10.76
N ASP A 44 -13.69 -3.79 -10.55
CA ASP A 44 -13.11 -3.03 -11.64
C ASP A 44 -11.93 -3.77 -12.27
N LEU A 45 -12.03 -4.08 -13.55
CA LEU A 45 -11.05 -4.88 -14.28
C LEU A 45 -9.69 -4.20 -14.38
N SER A 46 -9.66 -2.87 -14.45
CA SER A 46 -8.42 -2.10 -14.52
C SER A 46 -7.66 -2.17 -13.20
N SER A 47 -8.36 -2.03 -12.08
CA SER A 47 -7.82 -2.19 -10.74
C SER A 47 -7.30 -3.61 -10.51
N ALA A 48 -8.03 -4.64 -10.95
CA ALA A 48 -7.60 -6.03 -10.83
C ALA A 48 -6.29 -6.32 -11.57
N ALA A 49 -6.13 -5.78 -12.79
CA ALA A 49 -4.88 -5.91 -13.55
C ALA A 49 -3.71 -5.18 -12.87
N TYR A 50 -3.98 -3.99 -12.32
CA TYR A 50 -3.00 -3.20 -11.59
C TYR A 50 -2.55 -3.89 -10.29
N ILE A 51 -3.48 -4.45 -9.52
CA ILE A 51 -3.21 -5.24 -8.32
C ILE A 51 -2.30 -6.43 -8.64
N LYS A 52 -2.61 -7.21 -9.68
CA LYS A 52 -1.75 -8.33 -10.11
C LYS A 52 -0.33 -7.87 -10.45
N SER A 53 -0.19 -6.72 -11.12
CA SER A 53 1.12 -6.14 -11.43
C SER A 53 1.87 -5.72 -10.16
N LYS A 54 1.17 -5.10 -9.20
CA LYS A 54 1.70 -4.70 -7.89
C LYS A 54 2.21 -5.92 -7.12
N MET A 55 1.38 -6.96 -6.97
CA MET A 55 1.75 -8.21 -6.29
C MET A 55 2.97 -8.87 -6.94
N LYS A 56 3.02 -8.93 -8.27
CA LYS A 56 4.19 -9.47 -9.00
C LYS A 56 5.46 -8.67 -8.75
N ARG A 57 5.37 -7.35 -8.61
CA ARG A 57 6.51 -6.48 -8.29
C ARG A 57 6.99 -6.68 -6.85
N CYS A 58 6.08 -6.76 -5.88
CA CYS A 58 6.40 -7.08 -4.49
C CYS A 58 7.16 -8.41 -4.38
N LYS A 59 6.64 -9.46 -5.01
CA LYS A 59 7.31 -10.77 -5.04
C LYS A 59 8.73 -10.72 -5.63
N LYS A 60 8.96 -9.89 -6.67
CA LYS A 60 10.29 -9.75 -7.30
C LYS A 60 11.33 -9.10 -6.39
N VAL A 61 10.92 -8.30 -5.43
CA VAL A 61 11.81 -7.66 -4.46
C VAL A 61 11.91 -8.42 -3.14
N GLY A 62 11.16 -9.51 -2.97
CA GLY A 62 11.21 -10.36 -1.78
C GLY A 62 10.15 -10.05 -0.74
N MET A 63 9.14 -9.24 -1.07
CA MET A 63 7.97 -8.99 -0.21
C MET A 63 6.87 -10.02 -0.46
N GLU A 64 6.07 -10.28 0.57
CA GLU A 64 4.79 -10.96 0.47
C GLU A 64 3.64 -9.97 0.26
N THR A 65 2.55 -10.47 -0.29
CA THR A 65 1.32 -9.70 -0.46
C THR A 65 0.12 -10.57 -0.17
N GLU A 66 -0.90 -9.98 0.44
CA GLU A 66 -2.18 -10.63 0.68
C GLU A 66 -3.31 -9.73 0.16
N LEU A 67 -4.23 -10.31 -0.62
CA LEU A 67 -5.35 -9.59 -1.22
C LEU A 67 -6.61 -9.81 -0.40
N PHE A 68 -7.19 -8.73 0.11
CA PHE A 68 -8.47 -8.69 0.82
C PHE A 68 -9.51 -8.07 -0.12
N HIS A 69 -10.28 -8.94 -0.76
CA HIS A 69 -11.28 -8.54 -1.75
C HIS A 69 -12.68 -8.52 -1.14
N PHE A 70 -13.32 -7.38 -1.19
CA PHE A 70 -14.67 -7.16 -0.68
C PHE A 70 -15.66 -6.81 -1.80
N PRO A 71 -16.92 -7.22 -1.67
CA PRO A 71 -17.93 -6.89 -2.67
C PRO A 71 -18.20 -5.37 -2.71
N ALA A 72 -18.58 -4.86 -3.88
CA ALA A 72 -18.94 -3.44 -4.06
C ALA A 72 -20.06 -2.97 -3.13
N THR A 73 -20.86 -3.90 -2.60
CA THR A 73 -21.97 -3.63 -1.69
C THR A 73 -21.57 -3.54 -0.21
N ILE A 74 -20.30 -3.73 0.13
CA ILE A 74 -19.84 -3.63 1.52
C ILE A 74 -20.18 -2.26 2.10
N SER A 75 -20.74 -2.21 3.31
CA SER A 75 -20.98 -0.94 3.99
C SER A 75 -19.70 -0.38 4.61
N LEU A 76 -19.61 0.94 4.78
CA LEU A 76 -18.49 1.57 5.49
C LEU A 76 -18.30 0.97 6.89
N LYS A 77 -19.38 0.66 7.60
CA LYS A 77 -19.34 0.03 8.92
C LYS A 77 -18.64 -1.32 8.89
N ASN A 78 -18.95 -2.14 7.89
CA ASN A 78 -18.32 -3.47 7.77
C ASN A 78 -16.87 -3.33 7.27
N LEU A 79 -16.59 -2.44 6.33
CA LEU A 79 -15.22 -2.16 5.89
C LEU A 79 -14.34 -1.73 7.06
N ARG A 80 -14.83 -0.86 7.95
CA ARG A 80 -14.11 -0.45 9.17
C ARG A 80 -13.78 -1.63 10.10
N LYS A 81 -14.67 -2.61 10.20
CA LYS A 81 -14.40 -3.81 10.99
C LYS A 81 -13.28 -4.66 10.38
N GLU A 82 -13.32 -4.85 9.07
CA GLU A 82 -12.28 -5.60 8.36
C GLU A 82 -10.93 -4.88 8.44
N LEU A 83 -10.90 -3.56 8.21
CA LEU A 83 -9.68 -2.76 8.36
C LEU A 83 -9.13 -2.80 9.79
N LYS A 84 -10.00 -2.81 10.81
CA LYS A 84 -9.56 -2.98 12.20
C LYS A 84 -8.86 -4.32 12.41
N ILE A 85 -9.40 -5.42 11.88
CA ILE A 85 -8.77 -6.74 11.95
C ILE A 85 -7.39 -6.70 11.28
N LEU A 86 -7.27 -6.08 10.11
CA LEU A 86 -5.99 -5.95 9.40
C LEU A 86 -4.98 -5.06 10.14
N ASN A 87 -5.46 -4.01 10.80
CA ASN A 87 -4.60 -3.15 11.63
C ASN A 87 -4.00 -3.93 12.81
N GLU A 88 -4.76 -4.85 13.40
CA GLU A 88 -4.35 -5.68 14.54
C GLU A 88 -3.54 -6.91 14.12
N GLU A 89 -3.56 -7.30 12.85
CA GLU A 89 -2.83 -8.46 12.32
C GLU A 89 -1.33 -8.16 12.23
N GLU A 90 -0.53 -8.76 13.11
CA GLU A 90 0.91 -8.52 13.20
C GLU A 90 1.69 -8.95 11.96
N SER A 91 1.19 -9.94 11.22
CA SER A 91 1.82 -10.42 9.99
C SER A 91 1.64 -9.46 8.80
N ILE A 92 0.74 -8.48 8.89
CA ILE A 92 0.52 -7.43 7.90
C ILE A 92 1.27 -6.17 8.33
N HIS A 93 2.32 -5.80 7.60
CA HIS A 93 3.21 -4.70 7.95
C HIS A 93 2.84 -3.37 7.29
N GLY A 94 2.10 -3.43 6.20
CA GLY A 94 1.57 -2.27 5.50
C GLY A 94 0.24 -2.58 4.83
N ILE A 95 -0.61 -1.55 4.66
CA ILE A 95 -1.94 -1.68 4.06
C ILE A 95 -2.07 -0.66 2.95
N ILE A 96 -2.58 -1.11 1.79
CA ILE A 96 -3.01 -0.25 0.69
C ILE A 96 -4.51 -0.41 0.52
N LEU A 97 -5.21 0.72 0.46
CA LEU A 97 -6.62 0.78 0.08
C LEU A 97 -6.71 1.13 -1.40
N GLU A 98 -7.01 0.14 -2.24
CA GLU A 98 -7.01 0.31 -3.70
C GLU A 98 -8.19 1.18 -4.16
N LEU A 99 -7.91 2.13 -5.01
CA LEU A 99 -8.91 3.06 -5.57
C LEU A 99 -9.30 2.66 -7.01
N PRO A 100 -10.52 3.02 -7.45
CA PRO A 100 -11.55 3.79 -6.78
C PRO A 100 -12.35 3.00 -5.75
N LEU A 101 -12.91 3.69 -4.73
CA LEU A 101 -13.90 3.11 -3.83
C LEU A 101 -15.31 3.23 -4.41
N PRO A 102 -16.26 2.35 -4.02
CA PRO A 102 -17.66 2.52 -4.33
C PRO A 102 -18.18 3.89 -3.87
N PRO A 103 -19.11 4.55 -4.62
CA PRO A 103 -19.56 5.93 -4.34
C PRO A 103 -20.16 6.15 -2.94
N HIS A 104 -20.70 5.09 -2.32
CA HIS A 104 -21.30 5.16 -0.98
C HIS A 104 -20.27 5.04 0.16
N ILE A 105 -18.98 4.83 -0.16
CA ILE A 105 -17.91 4.79 0.82
C ILE A 105 -17.09 6.08 0.69
N PRO A 106 -17.21 7.04 1.62
CA PRO A 106 -16.41 8.25 1.61
C PRO A 106 -14.92 7.91 1.77
N PHE A 107 -14.09 8.43 0.87
CA PHE A 107 -12.66 8.13 0.84
C PHE A 107 -11.95 8.44 2.17
N LEU A 108 -12.18 9.64 2.72
CA LEU A 108 -11.53 10.05 3.97
C LEU A 108 -11.90 9.15 5.16
N ASP A 109 -13.16 8.70 5.21
CA ASP A 109 -13.62 7.78 6.25
C ASP A 109 -12.95 6.39 6.16
N ALA A 110 -12.78 5.90 4.95
CA ALA A 110 -12.10 4.63 4.70
C ALA A 110 -10.59 4.76 4.98
N ALA A 111 -9.94 5.79 4.46
CA ALA A 111 -8.52 6.05 4.68
C ALA A 111 -8.19 6.24 6.17
N ALA A 112 -9.02 7.00 6.91
CA ALA A 112 -8.87 7.19 8.35
C ALA A 112 -9.11 5.92 9.19
N SER A 113 -9.57 4.84 8.57
CA SER A 113 -9.78 3.55 9.25
C SER A 113 -8.57 2.61 9.13
N VAL A 114 -7.59 2.93 8.31
CA VAL A 114 -6.28 2.25 8.26
C VAL A 114 -5.42 2.77 9.42
N ASP A 115 -4.64 1.92 10.05
CA ASP A 115 -3.65 2.38 11.04
C ASP A 115 -2.63 3.30 10.34
N PRO A 116 -2.41 4.54 10.82
CA PRO A 116 -1.44 5.46 10.20
C PRO A 116 -0.02 4.89 10.12
N ASN A 117 0.36 3.95 11.00
CA ASN A 117 1.65 3.27 10.94
C ASN A 117 1.73 2.18 9.87
N LYS A 118 0.58 1.71 9.37
CA LYS A 118 0.48 0.73 8.27
C LYS A 118 0.03 1.35 6.95
N ASP A 119 -0.31 2.64 6.94
CA ASP A 119 -0.74 3.39 5.76
C ASP A 119 0.47 3.73 4.87
N VAL A 120 0.89 2.78 4.04
CA VAL A 120 2.08 2.93 3.18
C VAL A 120 1.88 3.86 1.98
N ASP A 121 0.64 4.20 1.65
CA ASP A 121 0.30 5.20 0.63
C ASP A 121 0.30 6.64 1.18
N GLY A 122 0.36 6.82 2.52
CA GLY A 122 0.36 8.13 3.16
C GLY A 122 -0.95 8.90 3.01
N LEU A 123 -2.07 8.21 2.82
CA LEU A 123 -3.39 8.78 2.56
C LEU A 123 -4.22 9.00 3.83
N HIS A 124 -3.79 8.45 4.95
CA HIS A 124 -4.43 8.69 6.24
C HIS A 124 -4.33 10.18 6.61
N PRO A 125 -5.40 10.81 7.13
CA PRO A 125 -5.42 12.24 7.47
C PRO A 125 -4.25 12.68 8.38
N ALA A 126 -3.81 11.83 9.31
CA ALA A 126 -2.64 12.12 10.15
C ALA A 126 -1.35 12.18 9.32
N ASN A 127 -1.12 11.24 8.39
CA ASN A 127 0.07 11.22 7.54
C ASN A 127 0.08 12.41 6.56
N LEU A 128 -1.09 12.75 6.00
CA LEU A 128 -1.25 13.98 5.20
C LEU A 128 -0.95 15.24 6.02
N GLY A 129 -1.38 15.28 7.29
CA GLY A 129 -1.08 16.36 8.21
C GLY A 129 0.42 16.50 8.47
N TRP A 130 1.12 15.40 8.72
CA TRP A 130 2.58 15.39 8.89
C TRP A 130 3.33 15.77 7.61
N LEU A 131 2.85 15.32 6.45
CA LEU A 131 3.40 15.75 5.16
C LEU A 131 3.26 17.27 4.97
N PHE A 132 2.08 17.82 5.26
CA PHE A 132 1.84 19.27 5.18
C PHE A 132 2.71 20.06 6.17
N ALA A 133 2.94 19.50 7.36
CA ALA A 133 3.83 20.10 8.37
C ALA A 133 5.33 20.01 8.01
N GLY A 134 5.68 19.37 6.88
CA GLY A 134 7.08 19.26 6.42
C GLY A 134 7.89 18.17 7.14
N ASN A 135 7.23 17.27 7.89
CA ASN A 135 7.87 16.17 8.62
C ASN A 135 7.14 14.83 8.38
N PRO A 136 7.08 14.33 7.12
CA PRO A 136 6.32 13.13 6.78
C PRO A 136 6.92 11.85 7.35
N PHE A 137 6.08 10.93 7.84
CA PHE A 137 6.43 9.54 8.08
C PHE A 137 6.43 8.73 6.76
N PHE A 138 5.39 8.93 5.96
CA PHE A 138 5.25 8.33 4.64
C PHE A 138 5.06 9.44 3.60
N ILE A 139 5.64 9.24 2.43
CA ILE A 139 5.49 10.14 1.28
C ILE A 139 4.66 9.39 0.24
N PRO A 140 3.49 9.93 -0.15
CA PRO A 140 2.61 9.33 -1.16
C PRO A 140 3.27 9.15 -2.52
#